data_040e3e3c04c937641286b794c071d7b1
#
_entry.id   040e3e3c04c937641286b794c071d7b1
#
_cell.length_a   1.000
_cell.length_b   1.000
_cell.length_c   1.000
_cell.angle_alpha   90.00
_cell.angle_beta   90.00
_cell.angle_gamma   90.00
#
_symmetry.space_group_name_H-M   'P 1'
#
loop_
_entity.id
_entity.type
_entity.pdbx_description
1 polymer ?
#
loop_
_entity_poly.entity_id
_entity_poly.type
_entity_poly.pdbx_seq_one_letter_code
_entity_poly.pdbx_strand_id
1 'polypeptide(L)'
;MRQAGSEPGCATFRGLPALERRLACELAYLQLPAPRWTPVRDYEGRGVDDVAIVGAGMAGLALAAALIQRGIAVVVYDEAPAGAEGPWATTARMETLRSPKQLAGPALGIPSLTFRAWFEAQFGSAAWESLDKIPRLQWMDYLRWYRAVLALPVHNGHCVTDLQPQADGRVELQIEVAGRPMRAWARRVVLATGRAGLGGPAVPAFVASLPRARWAHSSDDDDYGLLAGLRVGVVGAGASAMDSAATALEEGAARVHLLVRRPDIPRVNKGKGATHPGFVQGYARLPDDWKWRIRHYINTQQVPPPRNSTQRVSRHPNAHFHLGVAIESVDERNGALLVRTSTGPIELDFLIVATGFAVDWRQRPMLRHLAPHIRLWKDRYRPPPGADDAELAESPDLGAAFEFQPRAGSHCPGLERVHCFCYPATLSLGVISGDIPAISDGALQLADRLAGLLYVEDIEHQFARIEAFAEPEIFGDEWVAEPLPPLTP
;
A
#
# COMPACT_ATOMS: atom_id res chain seq x y z
N MET A 1 -6.76 -30.11 -18.39
CA MET A 1 -5.61 -29.86 -19.28
C MET A 1 -6.01 -28.85 -20.32
N ARG A 2 -5.66 -27.58 -20.17
CA ARG A 2 -5.76 -26.60 -21.25
C ARG A 2 -4.40 -26.53 -21.92
N GLN A 3 -4.37 -26.81 -23.23
CA GLN A 3 -3.18 -26.68 -24.07
C GLN A 3 -2.66 -25.24 -23.96
N ALA A 4 -1.35 -25.13 -23.72
CA ALA A 4 -0.62 -23.87 -23.82
C ALA A 4 -0.62 -23.44 -25.29
N GLY A 5 -1.58 -22.59 -25.66
CA GLY A 5 -1.53 -21.85 -26.90
C GLY A 5 -0.35 -20.88 -26.83
N SER A 6 0.49 -20.88 -27.85
CA SER A 6 1.55 -19.89 -28.03
C SER A 6 0.95 -18.50 -27.93
N GLU A 7 1.39 -17.70 -26.94
CA GLU A 7 1.01 -16.30 -26.84
C GLU A 7 1.37 -15.58 -28.16
N PRO A 8 0.49 -14.73 -28.72
CA PRO A 8 0.81 -13.97 -29.91
C PRO A 8 2.03 -13.10 -29.62
N GLY A 9 3.07 -13.22 -30.45
CA GLY A 9 4.32 -12.47 -30.31
C GLY A 9 4.05 -10.97 -30.36
N CYS A 10 4.04 -10.34 -29.18
CA CYS A 10 3.99 -8.89 -29.07
C CYS A 10 5.30 -8.35 -29.65
N ALA A 11 5.24 -7.40 -30.56
CA ALA A 11 6.43 -6.79 -31.17
C ALA A 11 7.38 -6.31 -30.08
N THR A 12 8.59 -6.84 -30.05
CA THR A 12 9.62 -6.53 -29.04
C THR A 12 10.05 -5.08 -29.18
N PHE A 13 9.64 -4.24 -28.24
CA PHE A 13 10.15 -2.87 -28.14
C PHE A 13 11.58 -2.95 -27.63
N ARG A 14 12.53 -2.49 -28.44
CA ARG A 14 13.94 -2.44 -28.03
C ARG A 14 14.23 -1.15 -27.28
N GLY A 15 14.47 -1.27 -25.98
CA GLY A 15 14.87 -0.20 -25.08
C GLY A 15 13.70 0.65 -24.53
N LEU A 16 13.92 1.25 -23.38
CA LEU A 16 12.95 2.13 -22.71
C LEU A 16 12.43 3.27 -23.59
N PRO A 17 13.24 3.98 -24.41
CA PRO A 17 12.72 5.04 -25.26
C PRO A 17 11.65 4.60 -26.27
N ALA A 18 11.70 3.34 -26.73
CA ALA A 18 10.66 2.81 -27.63
C ALA A 18 9.38 2.49 -26.86
N LEU A 19 9.49 1.94 -25.64
CA LEU A 19 8.36 1.71 -24.74
C LEU A 19 7.67 3.03 -24.36
N GLU A 20 8.44 4.05 -24.02
CA GLU A 20 7.93 5.38 -23.64
C GLU A 20 7.19 6.08 -24.78
N ARG A 21 7.68 5.98 -26.01
CA ARG A 21 6.95 6.47 -27.19
C ARG A 21 5.62 5.73 -27.38
N ARG A 22 5.62 4.40 -27.22
CA ARG A 22 4.39 3.62 -27.30
C ARG A 22 3.42 4.03 -26.20
N LEU A 23 3.89 4.19 -24.95
CA LEU A 23 3.08 4.68 -23.85
C LEU A 23 2.44 6.03 -24.17
N ALA A 24 3.22 6.96 -24.72
CA ALA A 24 2.71 8.28 -25.13
C ALA A 24 1.58 8.15 -26.16
N CYS A 25 1.71 7.23 -27.17
CA CYS A 25 0.65 6.96 -28.12
C CYS A 25 -0.59 6.33 -27.46
N GLU A 26 -0.42 5.36 -26.56
CA GLU A 26 -1.52 4.73 -25.82
C GLU A 26 -2.28 5.77 -24.98
N LEU A 27 -1.56 6.65 -24.29
CA LEU A 27 -2.17 7.74 -23.51
C LEU A 27 -2.92 8.73 -24.41
N ALA A 28 -2.35 9.09 -25.56
CA ALA A 28 -3.01 9.96 -26.54
C ALA A 28 -4.31 9.33 -27.10
N TYR A 29 -4.32 8.04 -27.41
CA TYR A 29 -5.52 7.32 -27.85
C TYR A 29 -6.62 7.31 -26.78
N LEU A 30 -6.23 7.26 -25.50
CA LEU A 30 -7.15 7.28 -24.36
C LEU A 30 -7.50 8.71 -23.92
N GLN A 31 -6.94 9.74 -24.57
CA GLN A 31 -7.05 11.15 -24.17
C GLN A 31 -6.64 11.40 -22.72
N LEU A 32 -5.55 10.76 -22.30
CA LEU A 32 -5.03 10.86 -20.93
C LEU A 32 -3.72 11.67 -20.90
N PRO A 33 -3.53 12.49 -19.82
CA PRO A 33 -4.50 12.79 -18.76
C PRO A 33 -5.63 13.69 -19.24
N ALA A 34 -6.81 13.56 -18.62
CA ALA A 34 -7.89 14.50 -18.85
C ALA A 34 -7.49 15.94 -18.45
N PRO A 35 -7.99 16.99 -19.12
CA PRO A 35 -7.78 18.35 -18.66
C PRO A 35 -8.30 18.57 -17.26
N ARG A 36 -7.64 19.45 -16.50
CA ARG A 36 -8.12 19.82 -15.16
C ARG A 36 -9.50 20.46 -15.24
N TRP A 37 -10.43 19.95 -14.45
CA TRP A 37 -11.81 20.42 -14.38
C TRP A 37 -12.18 20.98 -13.01
N THR A 38 -11.36 20.72 -11.98
CA THR A 38 -11.51 21.27 -10.63
C THR A 38 -11.09 22.74 -10.58
N PRO A 39 -11.80 23.63 -9.82
CA PRO A 39 -11.39 25.01 -9.67
C PRO A 39 -10.06 25.12 -8.94
N VAL A 40 -9.24 26.08 -9.35
CA VAL A 40 -8.05 26.48 -8.59
C VAL A 40 -8.51 27.19 -7.33
N ARG A 41 -8.04 26.72 -6.17
CA ARG A 41 -8.35 27.30 -4.87
C ARG A 41 -7.09 27.84 -4.23
N ASP A 42 -7.23 28.92 -3.48
CA ASP A 42 -6.18 29.56 -2.71
C ASP A 42 -6.60 29.75 -1.25
N TYR A 43 -5.64 29.68 -0.36
CA TYR A 43 -5.81 30.04 1.03
C TYR A 43 -4.55 30.74 1.54
N GLU A 44 -4.71 31.94 2.07
CA GLU A 44 -3.61 32.78 2.57
C GLU A 44 -2.49 33.01 1.53
N GLY A 45 -2.85 33.15 0.24
CA GLY A 45 -1.88 33.33 -0.85
C GLY A 45 -1.13 32.07 -1.25
N ARG A 46 -1.63 30.89 -0.88
CA ARG A 46 -1.06 29.59 -1.22
C ARG A 46 -2.11 28.67 -1.85
N GLY A 47 -1.69 27.91 -2.84
CA GLY A 47 -2.59 26.96 -3.51
C GLY A 47 -3.10 25.89 -2.53
N VAL A 48 -4.37 25.50 -2.72
CA VAL A 48 -4.98 24.35 -2.05
C VAL A 48 -5.05 23.20 -3.06
N ASP A 49 -4.38 22.10 -2.80
CA ASP A 49 -4.42 20.92 -3.65
C ASP A 49 -5.78 20.23 -3.58
N ASP A 50 -6.23 19.62 -4.68
CA ASP A 50 -7.46 18.84 -4.63
C ASP A 50 -7.25 17.59 -3.77
N VAL A 51 -6.12 16.89 -3.95
CA VAL A 51 -5.76 15.69 -3.18
C VAL A 51 -4.28 15.73 -2.80
N ALA A 52 -3.98 15.65 -1.50
CA ALA A 52 -2.65 15.36 -1.00
C ALA A 52 -2.53 13.87 -0.62
N ILE A 53 -1.50 13.20 -1.10
CA ILE A 53 -1.21 11.80 -0.77
C ILE A 53 0.00 11.74 0.16
N VAL A 54 -0.12 11.01 1.26
CA VAL A 54 0.97 10.77 2.21
C VAL A 54 1.55 9.38 1.96
N GLY A 55 2.77 9.33 1.44
CA GLY A 55 3.49 8.14 1.03
C GLY A 55 3.55 7.96 -0.49
N ALA A 56 4.77 7.90 -1.03
CA ALA A 56 5.07 7.70 -2.46
C ALA A 56 5.54 6.26 -2.79
N GLY A 57 5.20 5.30 -1.94
CA GLY A 57 5.32 3.89 -2.28
C GLY A 57 4.38 3.50 -3.44
N MET A 58 4.39 2.22 -3.83
CA MET A 58 3.57 1.71 -4.94
C MET A 58 2.09 2.18 -4.89
N ALA A 59 1.48 2.20 -3.71
CA ALA A 59 0.08 2.59 -3.55
C ALA A 59 -0.14 4.08 -3.84
N GLY A 60 0.72 4.94 -3.30
CA GLY A 60 0.66 6.38 -3.55
C GLY A 60 0.92 6.73 -5.00
N LEU A 61 1.92 6.10 -5.65
CA LEU A 61 2.19 6.30 -7.08
C LEU A 61 1.02 5.86 -7.96
N ALA A 62 0.43 4.69 -7.68
CA ALA A 62 -0.74 4.20 -8.42
C ALA A 62 -1.93 5.15 -8.31
N LEU A 63 -2.21 5.63 -7.10
CA LEU A 63 -3.31 6.56 -6.86
C LEU A 63 -3.05 7.94 -7.49
N ALA A 64 -1.84 8.47 -7.37
CA ALA A 64 -1.47 9.74 -8.00
C ALA A 64 -1.68 9.68 -9.51
N ALA A 65 -1.20 8.62 -10.17
CA ALA A 65 -1.42 8.40 -11.59
C ALA A 65 -2.92 8.31 -11.95
N ALA A 66 -3.71 7.56 -11.15
CA ALA A 66 -5.14 7.40 -11.39
C ALA A 66 -5.92 8.72 -11.24
N LEU A 67 -5.56 9.58 -10.29
CA LEU A 67 -6.17 10.91 -10.10
C LEU A 67 -5.78 11.88 -11.21
N ILE A 68 -4.50 11.92 -11.60
CA ILE A 68 -4.02 12.76 -12.70
C ILE A 68 -4.70 12.38 -14.01
N GLN A 69 -4.89 11.07 -14.29
CA GLN A 69 -5.64 10.61 -15.45
C GLN A 69 -7.08 11.15 -15.49
N ARG A 70 -7.66 11.48 -14.33
CA ARG A 70 -9.01 12.07 -14.19
C ARG A 70 -9.02 13.59 -14.15
N GLY A 71 -7.89 14.25 -14.42
CA GLY A 71 -7.79 15.72 -14.41
C GLY A 71 -7.88 16.34 -13.01
N ILE A 72 -7.48 15.62 -11.98
CA ILE A 72 -7.47 16.09 -10.58
C ILE A 72 -6.05 16.51 -10.19
N ALA A 73 -5.91 17.67 -9.56
CA ALA A 73 -4.64 18.17 -9.07
C ALA A 73 -4.20 17.39 -7.82
N VAL A 74 -2.98 16.84 -7.87
CA VAL A 74 -2.43 15.96 -6.83
C VAL A 74 -1.06 16.44 -6.42
N VAL A 75 -0.76 16.31 -5.12
CA VAL A 75 0.58 16.36 -4.57
C VAL A 75 0.85 15.09 -3.76
N VAL A 76 2.08 14.60 -3.78
CA VAL A 76 2.48 13.43 -2.99
C VAL A 76 3.65 13.82 -2.10
N TYR A 77 3.53 13.59 -0.79
CA TYR A 77 4.58 13.80 0.20
C TYR A 77 5.12 12.46 0.70
N ASP A 78 6.44 12.33 0.72
CA ASP A 78 7.12 11.15 1.28
C ASP A 78 8.33 11.57 2.12
N GLU A 79 8.49 10.96 3.28
CA GLU A 79 9.62 11.22 4.19
C GLU A 79 10.94 10.67 3.67
N ALA A 80 10.89 9.62 2.82
CA ALA A 80 12.07 8.98 2.28
C ALA A 80 12.79 9.85 1.24
N PRO A 81 14.11 9.67 1.07
CA PRO A 81 14.84 10.21 -0.07
C PRO A 81 14.31 9.68 -1.40
N ALA A 82 14.50 10.42 -2.47
CA ALA A 82 14.06 10.02 -3.81
C ALA A 82 14.69 8.67 -4.22
N GLY A 83 13.82 7.75 -4.65
CA GLY A 83 14.19 6.40 -5.05
C GLY A 83 14.36 5.42 -3.89
N ALA A 84 13.99 5.81 -2.66
CA ALA A 84 13.97 4.93 -1.48
C ALA A 84 12.57 4.83 -0.85
N GLU A 85 11.53 5.24 -1.58
CA GLU A 85 10.14 5.20 -1.12
C GLU A 85 9.65 3.77 -0.93
N GLY A 86 9.03 3.50 0.20
CA GLY A 86 8.56 2.17 0.57
C GLY A 86 9.71 1.20 0.93
N PRO A 87 9.42 -0.12 1.07
CA PRO A 87 10.38 -1.04 1.69
C PRO A 87 11.37 -1.70 0.71
N TRP A 88 11.18 -1.56 -0.61
CA TRP A 88 11.82 -2.44 -1.59
C TRP A 88 13.33 -2.29 -1.68
N ALA A 89 13.86 -1.06 -1.57
CA ALA A 89 15.30 -0.79 -1.57
C ALA A 89 15.88 -0.57 -0.17
N THR A 90 15.04 -0.61 0.88
CA THR A 90 15.39 -0.32 2.26
C THR A 90 15.21 -1.56 3.15
N THR A 91 14.12 -1.62 3.89
CA THR A 91 13.89 -2.61 4.97
C THR A 91 13.48 -4.02 4.50
N ALA A 92 13.04 -4.21 3.24
CA ALA A 92 12.67 -5.52 2.74
C ALA A 92 13.90 -6.41 2.49
N ARG A 93 13.92 -7.60 3.07
CA ARG A 93 15.03 -8.55 2.96
C ARG A 93 14.74 -9.73 2.04
N MET A 94 13.58 -9.74 1.38
CA MET A 94 13.27 -10.73 0.35
C MET A 94 14.13 -10.52 -0.90
N GLU A 95 14.55 -11.59 -1.56
CA GLU A 95 15.23 -11.48 -2.86
C GLU A 95 14.25 -11.16 -3.98
N THR A 96 13.09 -11.81 -3.95
CA THR A 96 12.06 -11.68 -5.00
C THR A 96 10.70 -11.39 -4.39
N LEU A 97 9.82 -10.79 -5.20
CA LEU A 97 8.41 -10.64 -4.84
C LEU A 97 7.75 -12.00 -4.59
N ARG A 98 6.72 -12.01 -3.75
CA ARG A 98 5.91 -13.23 -3.47
C ARG A 98 4.86 -13.47 -4.53
N SER A 99 4.42 -12.43 -5.20
CA SER A 99 3.43 -12.47 -6.27
C SER A 99 4.00 -13.14 -7.52
N PRO A 100 3.14 -13.72 -8.38
CA PRO A 100 3.56 -14.22 -9.69
C PRO A 100 4.12 -13.10 -10.55
N LYS A 101 5.05 -13.38 -11.46
CA LYS A 101 5.63 -12.37 -12.37
C LYS A 101 4.60 -11.75 -13.33
N GLN A 102 3.48 -12.45 -13.57
CA GLN A 102 2.40 -12.02 -14.47
C GLN A 102 1.49 -10.92 -13.89
N LEU A 103 1.77 -10.42 -12.68
CA LEU A 103 0.99 -9.33 -12.09
C LEU A 103 1.05 -8.06 -12.95
N ALA A 104 -0.05 -7.33 -13.02
CA ALA A 104 -0.11 -6.06 -13.74
C ALA A 104 0.52 -4.91 -12.96
N GLY A 105 0.52 -4.99 -11.62
CA GLY A 105 1.00 -3.91 -10.74
C GLY A 105 0.17 -2.63 -10.88
N PRO A 106 0.81 -1.45 -10.73
CA PRO A 106 0.12 -0.15 -10.79
C PRO A 106 -0.18 0.33 -12.22
N ALA A 107 -0.33 -0.57 -13.18
CA ALA A 107 -0.44 -0.24 -14.62
C ALA A 107 -1.77 0.44 -15.02
N LEU A 108 -2.79 0.45 -14.16
CA LEU A 108 -4.09 1.11 -14.38
C LEU A 108 -4.77 0.71 -15.70
N GLY A 109 -4.57 -0.53 -16.15
CA GLY A 109 -5.11 -1.04 -17.41
C GLY A 109 -4.31 -0.66 -18.68
N ILE A 110 -3.21 0.07 -18.55
CA ILE A 110 -2.36 0.49 -19.69
C ILE A 110 -1.24 -0.52 -19.89
N PRO A 111 -1.20 -1.26 -21.01
CA PRO A 111 -0.25 -2.35 -21.21
C PRO A 111 1.22 -1.93 -21.11
N SER A 112 1.57 -0.78 -21.66
CA SER A 112 2.94 -0.26 -21.64
C SER A 112 3.42 0.18 -20.23
N LEU A 113 2.52 0.34 -19.26
CA LEU A 113 2.87 0.62 -17.86
C LEU A 113 3.09 -0.64 -17.00
N THR A 114 2.91 -1.85 -17.54
CA THR A 114 3.13 -3.08 -16.78
C THR A 114 4.62 -3.32 -16.49
N PHE A 115 4.92 -3.99 -15.38
CA PHE A 115 6.28 -4.45 -15.11
C PHE A 115 6.84 -5.31 -16.25
N ARG A 116 6.01 -6.18 -16.85
CA ARG A 116 6.42 -7.02 -17.98
C ARG A 116 6.89 -6.18 -19.15
N ALA A 117 6.14 -5.17 -19.57
CA ALA A 117 6.52 -4.30 -20.67
C ALA A 117 7.84 -3.56 -20.40
N TRP A 118 8.01 -3.03 -19.18
CA TRP A 118 9.23 -2.38 -18.73
C TRP A 118 10.43 -3.33 -18.72
N PHE A 119 10.23 -4.57 -18.24
CA PHE A 119 11.28 -5.59 -18.20
C PHE A 119 11.68 -6.05 -19.59
N GLU A 120 10.70 -6.43 -20.44
CA GLU A 120 10.97 -6.92 -21.80
C GLU A 120 11.62 -5.84 -22.68
N ALA A 121 11.30 -4.58 -22.50
CA ALA A 121 11.94 -3.47 -23.20
C ALA A 121 13.44 -3.40 -22.95
N GLN A 122 13.90 -3.76 -21.76
CA GLN A 122 15.31 -3.70 -21.36
C GLN A 122 16.05 -5.01 -21.56
N PHE A 123 15.43 -6.13 -21.20
CA PHE A 123 16.10 -7.42 -21.12
C PHE A 123 15.63 -8.42 -22.19
N GLY A 124 14.53 -8.09 -22.89
CA GLY A 124 13.95 -8.93 -23.94
C GLY A 124 13.02 -10.04 -23.42
N SER A 125 12.23 -10.62 -24.32
CA SER A 125 11.23 -11.65 -24.00
C SER A 125 11.87 -12.96 -23.51
N ALA A 126 13.05 -13.34 -24.04
CA ALA A 126 13.75 -14.54 -23.58
C ALA A 126 14.15 -14.46 -22.09
N ALA A 127 14.60 -13.26 -21.65
CA ALA A 127 14.89 -13.03 -20.22
C ALA A 127 13.61 -13.06 -19.37
N TRP A 128 12.49 -12.55 -19.91
CA TRP A 128 11.19 -12.65 -19.24
C TRP A 128 10.76 -14.11 -19.07
N GLU A 129 10.87 -14.95 -20.08
CA GLU A 129 10.48 -16.35 -19.97
C GLU A 129 11.32 -17.10 -18.94
N SER A 130 12.62 -16.82 -18.85
CA SER A 130 13.51 -17.44 -17.86
C SER A 130 13.34 -16.91 -16.43
N LEU A 131 12.70 -15.76 -16.25
CA LEU A 131 12.44 -15.18 -14.93
C LEU A 131 11.39 -16.02 -14.18
N ASP A 132 11.70 -16.52 -12.97
CA ASP A 132 10.70 -17.17 -12.10
C ASP A 132 9.84 -16.12 -11.38
N LYS A 133 10.49 -15.24 -10.63
CA LYS A 133 9.84 -14.18 -9.86
C LYS A 133 10.58 -12.87 -10.02
N ILE A 134 9.88 -11.76 -9.83
CA ILE A 134 10.43 -10.42 -9.95
C ILE A 134 11.42 -10.16 -8.80
N PRO A 135 12.70 -9.85 -9.07
CA PRO A 135 13.64 -9.38 -8.06
C PRO A 135 13.15 -8.06 -7.44
N ARG A 136 13.24 -7.94 -6.10
CA ARG A 136 12.72 -6.75 -5.40
C ARG A 136 13.36 -5.44 -5.84
N LEU A 137 14.66 -5.45 -6.15
CA LEU A 137 15.36 -4.25 -6.61
C LEU A 137 14.92 -3.85 -8.03
N GLN A 138 14.70 -4.81 -8.93
CA GLN A 138 14.12 -4.52 -10.24
C GLN A 138 12.69 -4.00 -10.13
N TRP A 139 11.92 -4.47 -9.13
CA TRP A 139 10.61 -3.88 -8.85
C TRP A 139 10.73 -2.43 -8.40
N MET A 140 11.73 -2.09 -7.57
CA MET A 140 11.97 -0.69 -7.20
C MET A 140 12.42 0.16 -8.40
N ASP A 141 13.29 -0.36 -9.28
CA ASP A 141 13.72 0.34 -10.50
C ASP A 141 12.53 0.57 -11.45
N TYR A 142 11.62 -0.38 -11.55
CA TYR A 142 10.36 -0.20 -12.27
C TYR A 142 9.50 0.91 -11.64
N LEU A 143 9.36 1.00 -10.32
CA LEU A 143 8.59 2.07 -9.67
C LEU A 143 9.24 3.44 -9.86
N ARG A 144 10.56 3.53 -9.87
CA ARG A 144 11.31 4.75 -10.20
C ARG A 144 11.03 5.20 -11.65
N TRP A 145 11.09 4.27 -12.60
CA TRP A 145 10.72 4.54 -13.98
C TRP A 145 9.23 4.95 -14.11
N TYR A 146 8.33 4.25 -13.46
CA TYR A 146 6.89 4.54 -13.45
C TYR A 146 6.60 5.97 -12.99
N ARG A 147 7.22 6.38 -11.88
CA ARG A 147 7.14 7.76 -11.38
C ARG A 147 7.67 8.77 -12.41
N ALA A 148 8.83 8.50 -13.01
CA ALA A 148 9.49 9.41 -13.94
C ALA A 148 8.71 9.56 -15.24
N VAL A 149 8.29 8.44 -15.87
CA VAL A 149 7.60 8.45 -17.17
C VAL A 149 6.22 9.11 -17.10
N LEU A 150 5.55 9.06 -15.95
CA LEU A 150 4.27 9.73 -15.70
C LEU A 150 4.43 11.12 -15.06
N ALA A 151 5.65 11.59 -14.84
CA ALA A 151 5.96 12.87 -14.21
C ALA A 151 5.17 13.11 -12.90
N LEU A 152 5.07 12.10 -12.04
CA LEU A 152 4.26 12.18 -10.82
C LEU A 152 4.84 13.21 -9.83
N PRO A 153 4.00 14.11 -9.26
CA PRO A 153 4.43 15.23 -8.42
C PRO A 153 4.76 14.76 -6.98
N VAL A 154 5.90 14.11 -6.80
CA VAL A 154 6.35 13.59 -5.51
C VAL A 154 7.39 14.50 -4.90
N HIS A 155 7.15 14.92 -3.65
CA HIS A 155 8.05 15.69 -2.81
C HIS A 155 8.69 14.76 -1.78
N ASN A 156 9.96 14.41 -1.98
CA ASN A 156 10.75 13.59 -1.08
C ASN A 156 11.33 14.40 0.09
N GLY A 157 11.67 13.72 1.20
CA GLY A 157 12.17 14.38 2.41
C GLY A 157 11.12 15.27 3.09
N HIS A 158 9.83 15.02 2.82
CA HIS A 158 8.71 15.76 3.36
C HIS A 158 7.93 14.85 4.32
N CYS A 159 8.22 14.93 5.61
CA CYS A 159 7.57 14.15 6.65
C CYS A 159 6.29 14.86 7.11
N VAL A 160 5.12 14.31 6.82
CA VAL A 160 3.85 14.79 7.34
C VAL A 160 3.72 14.42 8.81
N THR A 161 3.72 15.42 9.69
CA THR A 161 3.76 15.24 11.15
C THR A 161 2.41 15.43 11.82
N ASP A 162 1.47 16.13 11.17
CA ASP A 162 0.11 16.35 11.70
C ASP A 162 -0.90 16.59 10.58
N LEU A 163 -2.15 16.18 10.82
CA LEU A 163 -3.30 16.40 9.94
C LEU A 163 -4.43 17.03 10.75
N GLN A 164 -4.92 18.19 10.30
CA GLN A 164 -5.98 18.93 10.96
C GLN A 164 -7.09 19.28 9.95
N PRO A 165 -8.16 18.49 9.88
CA PRO A 165 -9.35 18.86 9.12
C PRO A 165 -9.95 20.16 9.67
N GLN A 166 -10.39 21.03 8.77
CA GLN A 166 -10.98 22.32 9.08
C GLN A 166 -12.48 22.32 8.73
N ALA A 167 -13.25 23.09 9.48
CA ALA A 167 -14.70 23.19 9.27
C ALA A 167 -15.10 23.76 7.89
N ASP A 168 -14.20 24.50 7.24
CA ASP A 168 -14.39 25.06 5.90
C ASP A 168 -14.11 24.09 4.75
N GLY A 169 -13.83 22.83 5.08
CA GLY A 169 -13.66 21.78 4.09
C GLY A 169 -12.24 21.60 3.58
N ARG A 170 -11.25 22.16 4.25
CA ARG A 170 -9.83 21.91 4.00
C ARG A 170 -9.23 20.98 5.05
N VAL A 171 -8.10 20.36 4.71
CA VAL A 171 -7.24 19.68 5.65
C VAL A 171 -5.90 20.39 5.65
N GLU A 172 -5.47 20.87 6.81
CA GLU A 172 -4.11 21.40 7.00
C GLU A 172 -3.16 20.22 7.23
N LEU A 173 -2.03 20.22 6.50
CA LEU A 173 -0.94 19.31 6.68
C LEU A 173 0.24 20.07 7.29
N GLN A 174 0.71 19.63 8.46
CA GLN A 174 1.99 20.06 9.01
C GLN A 174 3.06 19.10 8.52
N ILE A 175 4.10 19.64 7.94
CA ILE A 175 5.15 18.89 7.25
C ILE A 175 6.50 19.36 7.78
N GLU A 176 7.41 18.44 8.02
CA GLU A 176 8.80 18.73 8.33
C GLU A 176 9.66 18.46 7.10
N VAL A 177 10.46 19.44 6.70
CA VAL A 177 11.41 19.37 5.58
C VAL A 177 12.79 19.77 6.05
N ALA A 178 13.72 18.84 6.10
CA ALA A 178 15.09 19.06 6.61
C ALA A 178 15.12 19.78 7.98
N GLY A 179 14.26 19.35 8.91
CA GLY A 179 14.13 19.92 10.27
C GLY A 179 13.41 21.27 10.33
N ARG A 180 12.80 21.74 9.22
CA ARG A 180 12.05 23.00 9.17
C ARG A 180 10.56 22.73 8.97
N PRO A 181 9.68 23.42 9.71
CA PRO A 181 8.24 23.26 9.55
C PRO A 181 7.74 23.92 8.25
N MET A 182 6.87 23.25 7.56
CA MET A 182 6.11 23.72 6.41
C MET A 182 4.62 23.41 6.63
N ARG A 183 3.73 24.22 6.07
CA ARG A 183 2.29 23.95 6.04
C ARG A 183 1.80 23.86 4.59
N ALA A 184 0.90 22.92 4.35
CA ALA A 184 0.18 22.76 3.09
C ALA A 184 -1.30 22.53 3.37
N TRP A 185 -2.12 22.74 2.35
CA TRP A 185 -3.57 22.55 2.43
C TRP A 185 -4.06 21.73 1.26
N ALA A 186 -4.95 20.81 1.55
CA ALA A 186 -5.65 20.03 0.54
C ALA A 186 -7.13 19.90 0.85
N ARG A 187 -7.93 19.65 -0.15
CA ARG A 187 -9.38 19.35 0.02
C ARG A 187 -9.58 17.95 0.57
N ARG A 188 -8.72 17.02 0.16
CA ARG A 188 -8.71 15.60 0.58
C ARG A 188 -7.30 15.16 0.86
N VAL A 189 -7.13 14.31 1.87
CA VAL A 189 -5.85 13.69 2.19
C VAL A 189 -5.99 12.17 2.12
N VAL A 190 -5.08 11.51 1.44
CA VAL A 190 -5.05 10.05 1.33
C VAL A 190 -3.79 9.50 1.99
N LEU A 191 -3.98 8.60 2.95
CA LEU A 191 -2.91 7.89 3.64
C LEU A 191 -2.52 6.65 2.82
N ALA A 192 -1.43 6.73 2.08
CA ALA A 192 -0.82 5.62 1.33
C ALA A 192 0.43 5.07 2.05
N THR A 193 0.38 5.02 3.37
CA THR A 193 1.49 4.78 4.30
C THR A 193 1.85 3.29 4.48
N GLY A 194 1.36 2.44 3.60
CA GLY A 194 1.82 1.05 3.47
C GLY A 194 1.31 0.08 4.54
N ARG A 195 2.10 -0.95 4.83
CA ARG A 195 1.71 -2.06 5.72
C ARG A 195 1.51 -1.63 7.17
N ALA A 196 2.35 -0.75 7.67
CA ALA A 196 2.29 -0.22 9.03
C ALA A 196 1.36 1.01 9.17
N GLY A 197 0.60 1.33 8.13
CA GLY A 197 -0.04 2.62 7.87
C GLY A 197 -0.78 3.32 9.02
N LEU A 198 -1.46 2.59 9.91
CA LEU A 198 -2.17 3.13 11.08
C LEU A 198 -1.57 2.62 12.40
N GLY A 199 -0.30 2.23 12.37
CA GLY A 199 0.36 1.69 13.55
C GLY A 199 1.86 1.54 13.30
N GLY A 200 2.43 0.46 13.78
CA GLY A 200 3.85 0.20 13.66
C GLY A 200 4.20 -1.27 13.86
N PRO A 201 5.49 -1.57 14.06
CA PRO A 201 5.95 -2.89 14.42
C PRO A 201 5.22 -3.44 15.65
N ALA A 202 4.78 -4.68 15.60
CA ALA A 202 4.20 -5.38 16.75
C ALA A 202 5.34 -5.90 17.65
N VAL A 203 5.81 -5.07 18.56
CA VAL A 203 6.92 -5.41 19.47
C VAL A 203 6.40 -6.20 20.65
N PRO A 204 6.86 -7.45 20.89
CA PRO A 204 6.45 -8.25 22.03
C PRO A 204 6.95 -7.66 23.35
N ALA A 205 6.16 -7.80 24.42
CA ALA A 205 6.50 -7.26 25.74
C ALA A 205 7.85 -7.79 26.29
N PHE A 206 8.23 -9.02 25.97
CA PHE A 206 9.47 -9.63 26.47
C PHE A 206 10.75 -9.00 25.90
N VAL A 207 10.69 -8.18 24.84
CA VAL A 207 11.86 -7.42 24.35
C VAL A 207 11.79 -5.94 24.72
N ALA A 208 10.66 -5.44 25.22
CA ALA A 208 10.46 -4.02 25.50
C ALA A 208 11.42 -3.46 26.58
N SER A 209 11.89 -4.30 27.49
CA SER A 209 12.84 -3.96 28.56
C SER A 209 14.31 -4.16 28.16
N LEU A 210 14.59 -4.77 27.02
CA LEU A 210 15.96 -5.03 26.58
C LEU A 210 16.60 -3.79 25.96
N PRO A 211 17.93 -3.62 26.11
CA PRO A 211 18.66 -2.59 25.37
C PRO A 211 18.45 -2.76 23.85
N ARG A 212 18.22 -1.65 23.15
CA ARG A 212 17.94 -1.67 21.70
C ARG A 212 19.09 -2.29 20.88
N ALA A 213 20.30 -2.23 21.39
CA ALA A 213 21.48 -2.88 20.82
C ALA A 213 21.43 -4.42 20.80
N ARG A 214 20.44 -5.03 21.47
CA ARG A 214 20.29 -6.50 21.59
C ARG A 214 19.16 -7.08 20.76
N TRP A 215 18.36 -6.27 20.12
CA TRP A 215 17.26 -6.75 19.30
C TRP A 215 16.89 -5.77 18.19
N ALA A 216 16.27 -6.29 17.15
CA ALA A 216 15.68 -5.52 16.05
C ALA A 216 14.29 -6.06 15.70
N HIS A 217 13.42 -5.21 15.16
CA HIS A 217 12.25 -5.69 14.45
C HIS A 217 12.63 -5.99 12.99
N SER A 218 12.01 -6.99 12.37
CA SER A 218 12.30 -7.38 10.97
C SER A 218 12.01 -6.30 9.92
N SER A 219 11.38 -5.19 10.30
CA SER A 219 11.14 -4.01 9.47
C SER A 219 12.12 -2.86 9.73
N ASP A 220 13.05 -3.02 10.66
CA ASP A 220 14.06 -2.00 10.92
C ASP A 220 15.13 -2.05 9.82
N ASP A 221 15.74 -0.89 9.54
CA ASP A 221 16.80 -0.76 8.53
C ASP A 221 18.19 -1.00 9.17
N ASP A 222 18.30 -2.08 9.95
CA ASP A 222 19.54 -2.45 10.63
C ASP A 222 20.49 -3.19 9.67
N ASP A 223 21.79 -2.92 9.83
CA ASP A 223 22.86 -3.63 9.11
C ASP A 223 23.06 -5.04 9.70
N TYR A 224 22.65 -6.07 8.98
CA TYR A 224 22.82 -7.45 9.40
C TYR A 224 24.27 -7.96 9.28
N GLY A 225 25.18 -7.24 8.63
CA GLY A 225 26.60 -7.50 8.69
C GLY A 225 27.17 -7.46 10.13
N LEU A 226 26.55 -6.66 11.00
CA LEU A 226 26.88 -6.62 12.43
C LEU A 226 26.51 -7.90 13.21
N LEU A 227 25.74 -8.80 12.61
CA LEU A 227 25.36 -10.09 13.20
C LEU A 227 26.39 -11.22 12.91
N ALA A 228 27.45 -10.93 12.14
CA ALA A 228 28.50 -11.89 11.83
C ALA A 228 29.12 -12.46 13.12
N GLY A 229 29.24 -13.78 13.20
CA GLY A 229 29.77 -14.49 14.36
C GLY A 229 28.83 -14.61 15.56
N LEU A 230 27.64 -13.98 15.54
CA LEU A 230 26.68 -14.00 16.66
C LEU A 230 25.71 -15.19 16.57
N ARG A 231 25.19 -15.58 17.74
CA ARG A 231 24.05 -16.50 17.91
C ARG A 231 22.76 -15.66 17.85
N VAL A 232 22.02 -15.78 16.76
CA VAL A 232 20.86 -14.96 16.49
C VAL A 232 19.57 -15.76 16.69
N GLY A 233 18.63 -15.23 17.46
CA GLY A 233 17.26 -15.73 17.55
C GLY A 233 16.35 -14.97 16.59
N VAL A 234 15.46 -15.67 15.87
CA VAL A 234 14.43 -15.04 15.02
C VAL A 234 13.06 -15.51 15.49
N VAL A 235 12.24 -14.57 15.96
CA VAL A 235 10.90 -14.86 16.49
C VAL A 235 9.86 -14.77 15.38
N GLY A 236 9.24 -15.89 15.05
CA GLY A 236 8.19 -15.97 14.04
C GLY A 236 8.46 -17.03 12.97
N ALA A 237 7.43 -17.29 12.15
CA ALA A 237 7.48 -18.27 11.05
C ALA A 237 6.97 -17.70 9.71
N GLY A 238 6.69 -16.41 9.66
CA GLY A 238 6.22 -15.74 8.46
C GLY A 238 7.36 -15.47 7.47
N ALA A 239 7.02 -14.84 6.35
CA ALA A 239 7.99 -14.51 5.33
C ALA A 239 9.11 -13.59 5.84
N SER A 240 8.78 -12.57 6.65
CA SER A 240 9.80 -11.68 7.23
C SER A 240 10.76 -12.39 8.15
N ALA A 241 10.27 -13.40 8.91
CA ALA A 241 11.13 -14.24 9.74
C ALA A 241 12.13 -15.04 8.91
N MET A 242 11.65 -15.68 7.81
CA MET A 242 12.52 -16.43 6.91
C MET A 242 13.52 -15.54 6.18
N ASP A 243 13.07 -14.39 5.67
CA ASP A 243 13.96 -13.46 4.97
C ASP A 243 15.02 -12.86 5.91
N SER A 244 14.64 -12.51 7.16
CA SER A 244 15.60 -12.03 8.16
C SER A 244 16.59 -13.12 8.60
N ALA A 245 16.12 -14.35 8.83
CA ALA A 245 16.97 -15.48 9.19
C ALA A 245 17.96 -15.80 8.06
N ALA A 246 17.48 -15.82 6.80
CA ALA A 246 18.33 -16.06 5.64
C ALA A 246 19.41 -15.00 5.51
N THR A 247 19.05 -13.71 5.60
CA THR A 247 20.01 -12.60 5.51
C THR A 247 21.04 -12.68 6.65
N ALA A 248 20.63 -12.95 7.90
CA ALA A 248 21.58 -13.11 9.01
C ALA A 248 22.57 -14.26 8.78
N LEU A 249 22.12 -15.40 8.21
CA LEU A 249 22.98 -16.52 7.86
C LEU A 249 23.95 -16.17 6.73
N GLU A 250 23.47 -15.50 5.70
CA GLU A 250 24.24 -15.07 4.53
C GLU A 250 25.30 -14.01 4.90
N GLU A 251 25.00 -13.16 5.90
CA GLU A 251 25.95 -12.18 6.48
C GLU A 251 26.87 -12.79 7.55
N GLY A 252 26.85 -14.11 7.76
CA GLY A 252 27.84 -14.81 8.57
C GLY A 252 27.49 -14.99 10.04
N ALA A 253 26.21 -14.95 10.45
CA ALA A 253 25.82 -15.32 11.81
C ALA A 253 26.33 -16.75 12.15
N ALA A 254 26.90 -16.92 13.36
CA ALA A 254 27.45 -18.21 13.78
C ALA A 254 26.36 -19.29 13.88
N ARG A 255 25.19 -18.92 14.36
CA ARG A 255 23.98 -19.78 14.42
C ARG A 255 22.74 -18.92 14.33
N VAL A 256 21.71 -19.44 13.66
CA VAL A 256 20.39 -18.83 13.65
C VAL A 256 19.35 -19.81 14.18
N HIS A 257 18.61 -19.38 15.20
CA HIS A 257 17.53 -20.14 15.85
C HIS A 257 16.18 -19.51 15.54
N LEU A 258 15.35 -20.16 14.71
CA LEU A 258 13.98 -19.75 14.47
C LEU A 258 13.09 -20.25 15.61
N LEU A 259 12.50 -19.33 16.38
CA LEU A 259 11.64 -19.62 17.51
C LEU A 259 10.18 -19.46 17.11
N VAL A 260 9.51 -20.59 16.88
CA VAL A 260 8.17 -20.64 16.31
C VAL A 260 7.17 -21.19 17.34
N ARG A 261 6.24 -20.35 17.78
CA ARG A 261 5.22 -20.73 18.79
C ARG A 261 4.29 -21.86 18.31
N ARG A 262 4.01 -21.92 17.01
CA ARG A 262 3.15 -22.95 16.43
C ARG A 262 3.86 -24.31 16.35
N PRO A 263 3.10 -25.43 16.46
CA PRO A 263 3.69 -26.76 16.32
C PRO A 263 4.08 -27.11 14.88
N ASP A 264 3.56 -26.38 13.87
CA ASP A 264 3.92 -26.54 12.46
C ASP A 264 3.87 -25.18 11.73
N ILE A 265 4.56 -25.10 10.59
CA ILE A 265 4.54 -23.94 9.70
C ILE A 265 3.38 -24.09 8.70
N PRO A 266 2.54 -23.08 8.50
CA PRO A 266 1.45 -23.12 7.51
C PRO A 266 1.99 -23.48 6.11
N ARG A 267 1.24 -24.31 5.36
CA ARG A 267 1.65 -24.76 4.01
C ARG A 267 0.77 -24.22 2.90
N VAL A 268 -0.43 -23.74 3.22
CA VAL A 268 -1.42 -23.28 2.24
C VAL A 268 -1.79 -21.84 2.50
N ASN A 269 -1.58 -20.97 1.53
CA ASN A 269 -2.09 -19.60 1.57
C ASN A 269 -3.57 -19.58 1.16
N LYS A 270 -4.46 -19.52 2.14
CA LYS A 270 -5.92 -19.44 1.91
C LYS A 270 -6.34 -18.13 1.23
N GLY A 271 -5.59 -17.04 1.44
CA GLY A 271 -5.84 -15.76 0.77
C GLY A 271 -5.74 -15.83 -0.75
N LYS A 272 -4.98 -16.78 -1.31
CA LYS A 272 -4.93 -16.99 -2.77
C LYS A 272 -6.26 -17.44 -3.38
N GLY A 273 -7.16 -18.04 -2.61
CA GLY A 273 -8.52 -18.38 -3.04
C GLY A 273 -9.41 -17.13 -3.26
N ALA A 274 -8.97 -15.97 -2.81
CA ALA A 274 -9.69 -14.71 -2.85
C ALA A 274 -9.04 -13.69 -3.82
N THR A 275 -8.34 -14.14 -4.86
CA THR A 275 -7.60 -13.27 -5.79
C THR A 275 -8.25 -13.14 -7.17
N HIS A 276 -9.52 -13.44 -7.31
CA HIS A 276 -10.26 -13.31 -8.57
C HIS A 276 -11.07 -12.00 -8.64
N PRO A 277 -11.40 -11.49 -9.84
CA PRO A 277 -12.09 -10.21 -9.99
C PRO A 277 -13.40 -10.09 -9.21
N GLY A 278 -14.17 -11.18 -9.11
CA GLY A 278 -15.43 -11.18 -8.33
C GLY A 278 -15.20 -10.87 -6.85
N PHE A 279 -14.11 -11.37 -6.25
CA PHE A 279 -13.75 -11.01 -4.87
C PHE A 279 -13.37 -9.53 -4.77
N VAL A 280 -12.48 -9.06 -5.65
CA VAL A 280 -12.01 -7.65 -5.67
C VAL A 280 -13.20 -6.68 -5.77
N GLN A 281 -14.15 -6.94 -6.64
CA GLN A 281 -15.31 -6.06 -6.89
C GLN A 281 -16.45 -6.26 -5.87
N GLY A 282 -16.59 -7.46 -5.31
CA GLY A 282 -17.71 -7.82 -4.44
C GLY A 282 -17.46 -7.63 -2.95
N TYR A 283 -16.20 -7.72 -2.49
CA TYR A 283 -15.87 -7.77 -1.07
C TYR A 283 -16.42 -6.58 -0.27
N ALA A 284 -16.24 -5.37 -0.77
CA ALA A 284 -16.69 -4.15 -0.10
C ALA A 284 -18.21 -4.10 0.14
N ARG A 285 -18.97 -4.86 -0.66
CA ARG A 285 -20.45 -4.94 -0.59
C ARG A 285 -20.96 -6.05 0.33
N LEU A 286 -20.06 -6.89 0.87
CA LEU A 286 -20.46 -7.96 1.79
C LEU A 286 -20.99 -7.36 3.10
N PRO A 287 -21.95 -8.04 3.76
CA PRO A 287 -22.33 -7.71 5.13
C PRO A 287 -21.17 -7.95 6.10
N ASP A 288 -21.23 -7.30 7.26
CA ASP A 288 -20.12 -7.22 8.21
C ASP A 288 -19.67 -8.58 8.74
N ASP A 289 -20.62 -9.48 8.99
CA ASP A 289 -20.36 -10.85 9.43
C ASP A 289 -19.52 -11.65 8.42
N TRP A 290 -19.78 -11.50 7.11
CA TRP A 290 -18.97 -12.13 6.07
C TRP A 290 -17.60 -11.50 5.92
N LYS A 291 -17.48 -10.17 6.02
CA LYS A 291 -16.19 -9.50 6.00
C LYS A 291 -15.30 -10.00 7.15
N TRP A 292 -15.86 -10.00 8.37
CA TRP A 292 -15.15 -10.50 9.54
C TRP A 292 -14.78 -11.96 9.41
N ARG A 293 -15.75 -12.83 9.06
CA ARG A 293 -15.54 -14.28 8.93
C ARG A 293 -14.43 -14.62 7.94
N ILE A 294 -14.41 -13.97 6.78
CA ILE A 294 -13.38 -14.20 5.75
C ILE A 294 -12.01 -13.77 6.27
N ARG A 295 -11.89 -12.57 6.85
CA ARG A 295 -10.60 -12.05 7.34
C ARG A 295 -10.09 -12.83 8.54
N HIS A 296 -10.93 -13.07 9.52
CA HIS A 296 -10.59 -13.91 10.67
C HIS A 296 -10.12 -15.30 10.25
N TYR A 297 -10.82 -15.95 9.31
CA TYR A 297 -10.39 -17.25 8.78
C TYR A 297 -9.01 -17.18 8.12
N ILE A 298 -8.77 -16.20 7.25
CA ILE A 298 -7.47 -16.03 6.58
C ILE A 298 -6.36 -15.75 7.61
N ASN A 299 -6.62 -14.88 8.60
CA ASN A 299 -5.67 -14.55 9.66
C ASN A 299 -5.32 -15.77 10.52
N THR A 300 -6.31 -16.57 10.91
CA THR A 300 -6.09 -17.78 11.73
C THR A 300 -5.34 -18.88 10.98
N GLN A 301 -5.60 -19.05 9.67
CA GLN A 301 -4.86 -20.00 8.84
C GLN A 301 -3.43 -19.53 8.56
N GLN A 302 -3.18 -18.24 8.61
CA GLN A 302 -1.93 -17.55 8.29
C GLN A 302 -1.43 -17.79 6.85
N VAL A 303 -0.54 -16.90 6.42
CA VAL A 303 0.14 -17.03 5.13
C VAL A 303 1.46 -17.75 5.33
N PRO A 304 1.71 -18.86 4.63
CA PRO A 304 3.00 -19.55 4.70
C PRO A 304 4.13 -18.65 4.20
N PRO A 305 5.35 -18.83 4.72
CA PRO A 305 6.51 -18.20 4.11
C PRO A 305 6.73 -18.71 2.67
N PRO A 306 7.33 -17.92 1.78
CA PRO A 306 7.68 -18.39 0.45
C PRO A 306 8.66 -19.56 0.52
N ARG A 307 8.49 -20.54 -0.39
CA ARG A 307 9.36 -21.72 -0.45
C ARG A 307 10.84 -21.33 -0.62
N ASN A 308 11.13 -20.40 -1.53
CA ASN A 308 12.50 -19.92 -1.77
C ASN A 308 13.12 -19.28 -0.51
N SER A 309 12.37 -18.41 0.21
CA SER A 309 12.86 -17.82 1.47
C SER A 309 13.14 -18.89 2.53
N THR A 310 12.26 -19.89 2.65
CA THR A 310 12.48 -21.02 3.58
C THR A 310 13.71 -21.84 3.17
N GLN A 311 13.92 -22.08 1.87
CA GLN A 311 15.09 -22.81 1.36
C GLN A 311 16.39 -22.03 1.52
N ARG A 312 16.38 -20.69 1.44
CA ARG A 312 17.54 -19.85 1.79
C ARG A 312 18.00 -20.12 3.21
N VAL A 313 17.07 -20.29 4.14
CA VAL A 313 17.40 -20.64 5.53
C VAL A 313 17.87 -22.09 5.64
N SER A 314 17.08 -23.05 5.16
CA SER A 314 17.31 -24.48 5.42
C SER A 314 18.55 -25.06 4.73
N ARG A 315 19.14 -24.38 3.74
CA ARG A 315 20.42 -24.80 3.13
C ARG A 315 21.65 -24.60 4.03
N HIS A 316 21.51 -23.77 5.08
CA HIS A 316 22.58 -23.50 6.01
C HIS A 316 22.61 -24.51 7.16
N PRO A 317 23.73 -25.20 7.42
CA PRO A 317 23.83 -26.25 8.47
C PRO A 317 23.73 -25.66 9.89
N ASN A 318 23.95 -24.35 10.04
CA ASN A 318 23.87 -23.62 11.30
C ASN A 318 22.50 -22.94 11.50
N ALA A 319 21.48 -23.28 10.70
CA ALA A 319 20.09 -22.86 10.87
C ALA A 319 19.30 -23.92 11.67
N HIS A 320 18.61 -23.50 12.72
CA HIS A 320 17.86 -24.38 13.63
C HIS A 320 16.41 -23.94 13.74
N PHE A 321 15.46 -24.84 13.41
CA PHE A 321 14.03 -24.59 13.51
C PHE A 321 13.47 -25.18 14.81
N HIS A 322 12.95 -24.35 15.70
CA HIS A 322 12.31 -24.76 16.95
C HIS A 322 10.80 -24.50 16.83
N LEU A 323 10.02 -25.55 16.60
CA LEU A 323 8.57 -25.48 16.47
C LEU A 323 7.89 -25.82 17.80
N GLY A 324 6.72 -25.24 18.06
CA GLY A 324 5.99 -25.40 19.30
C GLY A 324 6.64 -24.69 20.50
N VAL A 325 7.51 -23.71 20.24
CA VAL A 325 8.30 -23.02 21.26
C VAL A 325 7.74 -21.64 21.55
N ALA A 326 7.14 -21.45 22.73
CA ALA A 326 6.71 -20.16 23.23
C ALA A 326 7.83 -19.51 24.06
N ILE A 327 8.11 -18.22 23.81
CA ILE A 327 9.02 -17.43 24.64
C ILE A 327 8.24 -16.94 25.86
N GLU A 328 8.79 -17.20 27.05
CA GLU A 328 8.22 -16.81 28.36
C GLU A 328 8.86 -15.52 28.88
N SER A 329 10.19 -15.43 28.82
CA SER A 329 10.94 -14.22 29.17
C SER A 329 12.28 -14.16 28.42
N VAL A 330 12.84 -12.95 28.35
CA VAL A 330 14.19 -12.71 27.85
C VAL A 330 14.91 -11.79 28.85
N ASP A 331 16.05 -12.23 29.35
CA ASP A 331 16.89 -11.48 30.28
C ASP A 331 18.29 -11.30 29.69
N GLU A 332 18.89 -10.11 29.84
CA GLU A 332 20.31 -9.94 29.54
C GLU A 332 21.16 -10.37 30.75
N ARG A 333 22.11 -11.29 30.51
CA ARG A 333 23.04 -11.79 31.54
C ARG A 333 24.42 -11.98 30.95
N ASN A 334 25.43 -11.44 31.63
CA ASN A 334 26.85 -11.61 31.24
C ASN A 334 27.14 -11.29 29.76
N GLY A 335 26.45 -10.29 29.19
CA GLY A 335 26.64 -9.88 27.81
C GLY A 335 25.93 -10.75 26.76
N ALA A 336 25.09 -11.70 27.17
CA ALA A 336 24.25 -12.53 26.31
C ALA A 336 22.76 -12.43 26.72
N LEU A 337 21.86 -12.83 25.83
CA LEU A 337 20.43 -12.95 26.07
C LEU A 337 20.10 -14.37 26.54
N LEU A 338 19.58 -14.54 27.75
CA LEU A 338 18.98 -15.78 28.22
C LEU A 338 17.49 -15.77 27.86
N VAL A 339 17.11 -16.51 26.83
CA VAL A 339 15.71 -16.68 26.40
C VAL A 339 15.12 -17.91 27.07
N ARG A 340 14.14 -17.72 27.95
CA ARG A 340 13.38 -18.81 28.56
C ARG A 340 12.22 -19.16 27.67
N THR A 341 12.09 -20.43 27.37
CA THR A 341 11.03 -20.93 26.49
C THR A 341 10.29 -22.09 27.14
N SER A 342 9.10 -22.41 26.63
CA SER A 342 8.29 -23.56 27.08
C SER A 342 9.01 -24.92 26.98
N THR A 343 10.12 -25.01 26.26
CA THR A 343 10.90 -26.25 26.05
C THR A 343 12.29 -26.21 26.70
N GLY A 344 12.63 -25.10 27.36
CA GLY A 344 13.91 -24.89 28.03
C GLY A 344 14.59 -23.55 27.63
N PRO A 345 15.67 -23.19 28.30
CA PRO A 345 16.38 -21.96 28.01
C PRO A 345 17.30 -22.08 26.79
N ILE A 346 17.49 -20.98 26.09
CA ILE A 346 18.49 -20.82 25.03
C ILE A 346 19.28 -19.53 25.23
N GLU A 347 20.57 -19.56 24.98
CA GLU A 347 21.46 -18.42 25.05
C GLU A 347 21.75 -17.86 23.68
N LEU A 348 21.48 -16.56 23.48
CA LEU A 348 21.62 -15.83 22.21
C LEU A 348 22.43 -14.55 22.43
N ASP A 349 22.93 -13.96 21.37
CA ASP A 349 23.62 -12.66 21.39
C ASP A 349 22.73 -11.53 20.87
N PHE A 350 21.80 -11.87 19.97
CA PHE A 350 20.88 -10.92 19.35
C PHE A 350 19.51 -11.56 19.06
N LEU A 351 18.45 -10.76 19.08
CA LEU A 351 17.10 -11.23 18.81
C LEU A 351 16.42 -10.40 17.70
N ILE A 352 15.98 -11.04 16.63
CA ILE A 352 15.16 -10.43 15.59
C ILE A 352 13.71 -10.79 15.85
N VAL A 353 12.85 -9.80 16.07
CA VAL A 353 11.41 -10.01 16.23
C VAL A 353 10.70 -9.80 14.89
N ALA A 354 10.22 -10.88 14.29
CA ALA A 354 9.50 -10.89 13.03
C ALA A 354 8.00 -11.16 13.26
N THR A 355 7.44 -10.37 14.18
CA THR A 355 6.10 -10.53 14.74
C THR A 355 5.03 -9.73 13.97
N GLY A 356 5.44 -9.08 12.86
CA GLY A 356 4.54 -8.32 11.99
C GLY A 356 4.21 -6.93 12.50
N PHE A 357 3.05 -6.42 12.14
CA PHE A 357 2.61 -5.06 12.44
C PHE A 357 1.29 -5.10 13.21
N ALA A 358 1.05 -4.07 13.99
CA ALA A 358 -0.21 -3.85 14.69
C ALA A 358 -0.77 -2.47 14.36
N VAL A 359 -2.09 -2.35 14.35
CA VAL A 359 -2.75 -1.04 14.37
C VAL A 359 -2.56 -0.48 15.78
N ASP A 360 -1.79 0.57 15.89
CA ASP A 360 -1.58 1.31 17.13
C ASP A 360 -1.48 2.80 16.82
N TRP A 361 -2.57 3.50 17.01
CA TRP A 361 -2.72 4.92 16.70
C TRP A 361 -1.69 5.82 17.41
N ARG A 362 -1.17 5.37 18.58
CA ARG A 362 -0.11 6.08 19.34
C ARG A 362 1.21 6.14 18.58
N GLN A 363 1.45 5.17 17.68
CA GLN A 363 2.64 5.13 16.82
C GLN A 363 2.50 6.00 15.55
N ARG A 364 1.37 6.72 15.41
CA ARG A 364 1.11 7.64 14.27
C ARG A 364 0.74 9.03 14.78
N PRO A 365 1.72 9.80 15.29
CA PRO A 365 1.48 11.14 15.85
C PRO A 365 0.73 12.08 14.89
N MET A 366 0.90 11.92 13.58
CA MET A 366 0.16 12.72 12.58
C MET A 366 -1.37 12.56 12.66
N LEU A 367 -1.86 11.47 13.27
CA LEU A 367 -3.29 11.18 13.41
C LEU A 367 -3.82 11.46 14.83
N ARG A 368 -3.03 12.07 15.72
CA ARG A 368 -3.38 12.27 17.15
C ARG A 368 -4.70 12.99 17.35
N HIS A 369 -5.02 13.94 16.46
CA HIS A 369 -6.27 14.70 16.51
C HIS A 369 -7.46 13.98 15.89
N LEU A 370 -7.22 12.99 15.03
CA LEU A 370 -8.25 12.22 14.33
C LEU A 370 -8.60 10.92 15.04
N ALA A 371 -7.58 10.23 15.56
CA ALA A 371 -7.72 8.88 16.13
C ALA A 371 -8.85 8.75 17.17
N PRO A 372 -9.07 9.70 18.13
CA PRO A 372 -10.17 9.61 19.09
C PRO A 372 -11.56 9.61 18.44
N HIS A 373 -11.68 10.17 17.24
CA HIS A 373 -12.95 10.39 16.54
C HIS A 373 -13.27 9.30 15.52
N ILE A 374 -12.28 8.45 15.18
CA ILE A 374 -12.44 7.39 14.19
C ILE A 374 -13.22 6.21 14.78
N ARG A 375 -14.27 5.79 14.09
CA ARG A 375 -14.98 4.55 14.40
C ARG A 375 -14.13 3.36 13.98
N LEU A 376 -13.93 2.42 14.91
CA LEU A 376 -13.23 1.17 14.67
C LEU A 376 -14.21 0.02 14.45
N TRP A 377 -13.73 -1.09 13.92
CA TRP A 377 -14.60 -2.26 13.71
C TRP A 377 -15.18 -2.81 15.00
N LYS A 378 -14.47 -2.75 16.14
CA LYS A 378 -15.02 -3.10 17.46
C LYS A 378 -16.20 -2.23 17.89
N ASP A 379 -16.31 -1.00 17.38
CA ASP A 379 -17.42 -0.10 17.63
C ASP A 379 -18.62 -0.39 16.72
N ARG A 380 -18.40 -1.11 15.61
CA ARG A 380 -19.39 -1.42 14.56
C ARG A 380 -19.93 -2.84 14.65
N TYR A 381 -19.06 -3.83 14.88
CA TYR A 381 -19.40 -5.24 14.78
C TYR A 381 -18.86 -6.05 15.98
N ARG A 382 -19.69 -6.92 16.52
CA ARG A 382 -19.31 -7.85 17.58
C ARG A 382 -19.29 -9.27 16.99
N PRO A 383 -18.12 -9.90 16.92
CA PRO A 383 -18.01 -11.26 16.41
C PRO A 383 -18.67 -12.28 17.34
N PRO A 384 -19.05 -13.47 16.83
CA PRO A 384 -19.52 -14.56 17.68
C PRO A 384 -18.37 -15.08 18.58
N PRO A 385 -18.70 -15.74 19.71
CA PRO A 385 -17.71 -16.30 20.63
C PRO A 385 -16.68 -17.19 19.91
N GLY A 386 -15.41 -16.99 20.19
CA GLY A 386 -14.30 -17.72 19.58
C GLY A 386 -13.83 -17.20 18.20
N ALA A 387 -14.46 -16.14 17.69
CA ALA A 387 -14.04 -15.45 16.47
C ALA A 387 -13.43 -14.06 16.76
N ASP A 388 -12.99 -13.83 17.99
CA ASP A 388 -12.32 -12.59 18.38
C ASP A 388 -10.96 -12.46 17.66
N ASP A 389 -10.66 -11.25 17.16
CA ASP A 389 -9.41 -10.91 16.50
C ASP A 389 -9.07 -9.45 16.83
N ALA A 390 -8.02 -9.27 17.63
CA ALA A 390 -7.63 -7.94 18.13
C ALA A 390 -7.14 -7.02 16.99
N GLU A 391 -6.46 -7.54 15.97
CA GLU A 391 -6.02 -6.76 14.80
C GLU A 391 -7.23 -6.27 13.99
N LEU A 392 -8.20 -7.14 13.75
CA LEU A 392 -9.42 -6.77 13.04
C LEU A 392 -10.25 -5.77 13.84
N ALA A 393 -10.36 -5.94 15.15
CA ALA A 393 -11.11 -5.06 16.04
C ALA A 393 -10.61 -3.61 16.04
N GLU A 394 -9.30 -3.41 15.94
CA GLU A 394 -8.64 -2.10 15.88
C GLU A 394 -8.58 -1.50 14.45
N SER A 395 -8.98 -2.25 13.43
CA SER A 395 -9.06 -1.73 12.05
C SER A 395 -10.11 -0.61 11.95
N PRO A 396 -9.88 0.44 11.13
CA PRO A 396 -10.86 1.50 10.95
C PRO A 396 -12.10 1.00 10.19
N ASP A 397 -13.27 1.48 10.60
CA ASP A 397 -14.44 1.43 9.75
C ASP A 397 -14.35 2.53 8.69
N LEU A 398 -14.47 2.14 7.42
CA LEU A 398 -14.29 3.04 6.28
C LEU A 398 -15.54 3.07 5.40
N GLY A 399 -15.81 4.26 4.85
CA GLY A 399 -16.80 4.47 3.82
C GLY A 399 -16.32 4.04 2.43
N ALA A 400 -17.17 4.24 1.43
CA ALA A 400 -16.94 3.74 0.08
C ALA A 400 -15.77 4.42 -0.66
N ALA A 401 -15.40 5.63 -0.27
CA ALA A 401 -14.23 6.35 -0.76
C ALA A 401 -13.04 6.19 0.19
N PHE A 402 -13.00 5.14 1.01
CA PHE A 402 -11.95 4.84 1.99
C PHE A 402 -11.85 5.89 3.13
N GLU A 403 -12.83 6.78 3.25
CA GLU A 403 -12.88 7.82 4.26
C GLU A 403 -13.16 7.25 5.65
N PHE A 404 -12.53 7.82 6.66
CA PHE A 404 -12.80 7.48 8.05
C PHE A 404 -14.24 7.81 8.43
N GLN A 405 -14.88 6.89 9.15
CA GLN A 405 -16.22 7.08 9.68
C GLN A 405 -16.17 7.60 11.12
N PRO A 406 -17.07 8.53 11.50
CA PRO A 406 -17.06 9.10 12.84
C PRO A 406 -17.55 8.07 13.89
N ARG A 407 -16.90 8.09 15.03
CA ARG A 407 -17.35 7.37 16.24
C ARG A 407 -18.62 8.03 16.78
N ALA A 408 -19.57 7.24 17.26
CA ALA A 408 -20.80 7.75 17.85
C ALA A 408 -20.50 8.72 19.00
N GLY A 409 -21.17 9.89 18.99
CA GLY A 409 -21.00 10.93 20.00
C GLY A 409 -19.71 11.75 19.89
N SER A 410 -18.85 11.49 18.90
CA SER A 410 -17.67 12.32 18.66
C SER A 410 -17.95 13.42 17.62
N HIS A 411 -17.21 14.52 17.70
CA HIS A 411 -17.32 15.62 16.75
C HIS A 411 -15.94 16.00 16.22
N CYS A 412 -15.72 15.72 14.93
CA CYS A 412 -14.52 16.10 14.19
C CYS A 412 -14.93 16.50 12.77
N PRO A 413 -15.27 17.77 12.55
CA PRO A 413 -15.65 18.25 11.21
C PRO A 413 -14.52 18.01 10.22
N GLY A 414 -14.85 17.46 9.05
CA GLY A 414 -13.89 17.17 8.00
C GLY A 414 -13.13 15.83 8.17
N LEU A 415 -13.49 15.00 9.16
CA LEU A 415 -12.89 13.65 9.31
C LEU A 415 -13.03 12.83 8.02
N GLU A 416 -14.17 12.96 7.34
CA GLU A 416 -14.51 12.30 6.07
C GLU A 416 -13.63 12.76 4.89
N ARG A 417 -12.76 13.75 5.10
CA ARG A 417 -11.79 14.24 4.11
C ARG A 417 -10.46 13.53 4.16
N VAL A 418 -10.29 12.63 5.15
CA VAL A 418 -9.08 11.80 5.30
C VAL A 418 -9.42 10.36 4.95
N HIS A 419 -8.70 9.81 3.98
CA HIS A 419 -8.94 8.51 3.35
C HIS A 419 -7.81 7.54 3.66
N CYS A 420 -8.14 6.30 4.03
CA CYS A 420 -7.18 5.27 4.38
C CYS A 420 -6.91 4.34 3.20
N PHE A 421 -5.88 4.61 2.39
CA PHE A 421 -5.45 3.75 1.28
C PHE A 421 -4.17 2.98 1.65
N CYS A 422 -4.24 2.25 2.76
CA CYS A 422 -3.15 1.42 3.28
C CYS A 422 -3.71 0.11 3.86
N TYR A 423 -2.83 -0.78 4.32
CA TYR A 423 -3.22 -2.14 4.72
C TYR A 423 -4.42 -2.23 5.69
N PRO A 424 -4.58 -1.37 6.72
CA PRO A 424 -5.73 -1.44 7.62
C PRO A 424 -7.11 -1.25 6.95
N ALA A 425 -7.18 -0.76 5.72
CA ALA A 425 -8.43 -0.68 4.94
C ALA A 425 -8.98 -2.06 4.54
N THR A 426 -8.16 -3.11 4.66
CA THR A 426 -8.46 -4.45 4.14
C THR A 426 -9.75 -5.05 4.70
N LEU A 427 -10.07 -4.84 5.99
CA LEU A 427 -11.30 -5.39 6.58
C LEU A 427 -12.56 -4.71 6.02
N SER A 428 -12.52 -3.39 5.80
CA SER A 428 -13.66 -2.64 5.25
C SER A 428 -13.83 -2.87 3.74
N LEU A 429 -12.73 -2.88 2.96
CA LEU A 429 -12.78 -2.71 1.50
C LEU A 429 -12.11 -3.84 0.70
N GLY A 430 -11.45 -4.80 1.36
CA GLY A 430 -10.73 -5.89 0.71
C GLY A 430 -9.25 -5.56 0.46
N VAL A 431 -8.54 -6.50 -0.17
CA VAL A 431 -7.07 -6.47 -0.35
C VAL A 431 -6.68 -5.62 -1.58
N ILE A 432 -7.15 -4.37 -1.64
CA ILE A 432 -6.98 -3.50 -2.82
C ILE A 432 -6.07 -2.28 -2.58
N SER A 433 -5.62 -2.06 -1.34
CA SER A 433 -4.83 -0.88 -0.97
C SER A 433 -3.37 -1.17 -0.61
N GLY A 434 -2.93 -2.43 -0.63
CA GLY A 434 -1.56 -2.80 -0.22
C GLY A 434 -1.02 -4.05 -0.91
N ASP A 435 -1.83 -4.73 -1.72
CA ASP A 435 -1.45 -5.97 -2.40
C ASP A 435 -1.14 -5.69 -3.87
N ILE A 436 0.04 -6.07 -4.35
CA ILE A 436 0.52 -5.73 -5.70
C ILE A 436 -0.49 -6.12 -6.79
N PRO A 437 -1.09 -7.34 -6.78
CA PRO A 437 -2.01 -7.75 -7.85
C PRO A 437 -3.25 -6.90 -8.02
N ALA A 438 -3.77 -6.30 -6.94
CA ALA A 438 -5.02 -5.56 -6.95
C ALA A 438 -4.84 -4.03 -6.77
N ILE A 439 -3.61 -3.54 -6.80
CA ILE A 439 -3.35 -2.12 -6.52
C ILE A 439 -3.96 -1.18 -7.57
N SER A 440 -3.98 -1.59 -8.83
CA SER A 440 -4.65 -0.83 -9.90
C SER A 440 -6.15 -0.72 -9.66
N ASP A 441 -6.81 -1.83 -9.28
CA ASP A 441 -8.25 -1.81 -8.98
C ASP A 441 -8.57 -0.86 -7.82
N GLY A 442 -7.78 -0.93 -6.75
CA GLY A 442 -7.96 -0.05 -5.59
C GLY A 442 -7.74 1.42 -5.90
N ALA A 443 -6.67 1.73 -6.64
CA ALA A 443 -6.35 3.10 -7.05
C ALA A 443 -7.43 3.69 -7.97
N LEU A 444 -7.92 2.91 -8.94
CA LEU A 444 -9.00 3.33 -9.83
C LEU A 444 -10.30 3.55 -9.07
N GLN A 445 -10.69 2.61 -8.19
CA GLN A 445 -11.90 2.74 -7.38
C GLN A 445 -11.88 3.99 -6.49
N LEU A 446 -10.75 4.24 -5.79
CA LEU A 446 -10.63 5.41 -4.94
C LEU A 446 -10.63 6.70 -5.77
N ALA A 447 -9.91 6.74 -6.89
CA ALA A 447 -9.87 7.91 -7.77
C ALA A 447 -11.24 8.25 -8.36
N ASP A 448 -12.05 7.25 -8.76
CA ASP A 448 -13.43 7.46 -9.22
C ASP A 448 -14.32 8.05 -8.12
N ARG A 449 -14.17 7.55 -6.88
CA ARG A 449 -14.94 8.08 -5.74
C ARG A 449 -14.55 9.52 -5.40
N LEU A 450 -13.24 9.81 -5.37
CA LEU A 450 -12.74 11.16 -5.11
C LEU A 450 -13.18 12.14 -6.20
N ALA A 451 -13.14 11.75 -7.48
CA ALA A 451 -13.64 12.55 -8.57
C ALA A 451 -15.12 12.91 -8.38
N GLY A 452 -15.96 11.93 -8.02
CA GLY A 452 -17.38 12.18 -7.74
C GLY A 452 -17.61 13.11 -6.56
N LEU A 453 -16.86 12.95 -5.47
CA LEU A 453 -16.95 13.82 -4.30
C LEU A 453 -16.54 15.27 -4.64
N LEU A 454 -15.45 15.46 -5.37
CA LEU A 454 -14.97 16.78 -5.79
C LEU A 454 -15.95 17.45 -6.75
N TYR A 455 -16.56 16.69 -7.68
CA TYR A 455 -17.58 17.23 -8.59
C TYR A 455 -18.80 17.75 -7.85
N VAL A 456 -19.30 16.98 -6.89
CA VAL A 456 -20.48 17.40 -6.07
C VAL A 456 -20.17 18.62 -5.22
N GLU A 457 -18.97 18.72 -4.65
CA GLU A 457 -18.53 19.89 -3.89
C GLU A 457 -18.41 21.15 -4.76
N ASP A 458 -18.10 21.01 -6.05
CA ASP A 458 -17.89 22.09 -6.99
C ASP A 458 -19.11 22.33 -7.89
N ILE A 459 -20.30 21.85 -7.52
CA ILE A 459 -21.46 21.84 -8.42
C ILE A 459 -21.83 23.20 -8.99
N GLU A 460 -21.74 24.26 -8.19
CA GLU A 460 -22.02 25.62 -8.67
C GLU A 460 -21.01 26.07 -9.74
N HIS A 461 -19.72 25.77 -9.54
CA HIS A 461 -18.68 26.02 -10.53
C HIS A 461 -18.89 25.19 -11.80
N GLN A 462 -19.26 23.91 -11.66
CA GLN A 462 -19.53 23.04 -12.80
C GLN A 462 -20.76 23.51 -13.59
N PHE A 463 -21.81 23.95 -12.89
CA PHE A 463 -22.99 24.48 -13.54
C PHE A 463 -22.68 25.78 -14.30
N ALA A 464 -21.93 26.70 -13.69
CA ALA A 464 -21.51 27.93 -14.39
C ALA A 464 -20.69 27.65 -15.66
N ARG A 465 -19.87 26.56 -15.67
CA ARG A 465 -19.17 26.12 -16.88
C ARG A 465 -20.11 25.58 -17.96
N ILE A 466 -21.20 24.89 -17.56
CA ILE A 466 -22.25 24.46 -18.51
C ILE A 466 -22.94 25.68 -19.13
N GLU A 467 -23.30 26.65 -18.33
CA GLU A 467 -23.95 27.90 -18.82
C GLU A 467 -23.02 28.71 -19.77
N ALA A 468 -21.71 28.70 -19.45
CA ALA A 468 -20.71 29.41 -20.27
C ALA A 468 -20.31 28.65 -21.57
N PHE A 469 -20.69 27.38 -21.71
CA PHE A 469 -20.36 26.62 -22.92
C PHE A 469 -21.18 27.16 -24.10
N ALA A 470 -20.47 27.58 -25.15
CA ALA A 470 -21.09 28.30 -26.28
C ALA A 470 -20.54 27.83 -27.64
N GLU A 471 -19.99 26.62 -27.72
CA GLU A 471 -19.57 26.04 -29.01
C GLU A 471 -20.80 25.59 -29.79
N PRO A 472 -21.11 26.19 -30.95
CA PRO A 472 -22.28 25.81 -31.71
C PRO A 472 -22.05 24.48 -32.44
N GLU A 473 -23.00 23.57 -32.36
CA GLU A 473 -23.03 22.35 -33.18
C GLU A 473 -23.67 22.60 -34.58
N ILE A 474 -24.52 23.64 -34.65
CA ILE A 474 -25.19 24.10 -35.88
C ILE A 474 -24.98 25.61 -36.05
N PHE A 475 -24.74 26.08 -37.27
CA PHE A 475 -24.36 27.46 -37.56
C PHE A 475 -25.51 28.31 -38.09
N GLY A 476 -26.68 27.72 -38.33
CA GLY A 476 -27.89 28.37 -38.82
C GLY A 476 -27.98 28.50 -40.33
N ASP A 477 -27.04 27.89 -41.07
CA ASP A 477 -27.04 27.78 -42.54
C ASP A 477 -27.49 26.42 -43.07
N GLU A 478 -27.82 25.47 -42.15
CA GLU A 478 -28.23 24.12 -42.49
C GLU A 478 -29.69 24.02 -42.95
N TRP A 479 -30.51 25.09 -42.75
CA TRP A 479 -31.91 25.18 -43.16
C TRP A 479 -32.34 26.60 -43.51
N VAL A 480 -33.36 26.69 -44.33
CA VAL A 480 -34.11 27.94 -44.61
C VAL A 480 -35.48 27.80 -43.95
N ALA A 481 -35.84 28.77 -43.10
CA ALA A 481 -37.15 28.76 -42.47
C ALA A 481 -38.24 29.16 -43.50
N GLU A 482 -39.22 28.31 -43.73
CA GLU A 482 -40.37 28.61 -44.57
C GLU A 482 -41.62 28.89 -43.70
N PRO A 483 -42.40 29.93 -44.03
CA PRO A 483 -43.65 30.15 -43.36
C PRO A 483 -44.65 29.02 -43.68
N LEU A 484 -45.51 28.69 -42.72
CA LEU A 484 -46.59 27.75 -42.96
C LEU A 484 -47.55 28.32 -44.04
N PRO A 485 -47.99 27.50 -45.01
CA PRO A 485 -48.99 27.95 -45.99
C PRO A 485 -50.28 28.36 -45.23
N PRO A 486 -50.96 29.42 -45.71
CA PRO A 486 -52.22 29.84 -45.12
C PRO A 486 -53.27 28.71 -45.23
N LEU A 487 -54.05 28.53 -44.17
CA LEU A 487 -55.15 27.59 -44.20
C LEU A 487 -56.11 28.02 -45.33
N THR A 488 -56.31 27.20 -46.30
CA THR A 488 -57.31 27.39 -47.34
C THR A 488 -58.69 27.21 -46.68
N PRO A 489 -59.68 28.15 -46.84
CA PRO A 489 -60.96 28.06 -46.21
C PRO A 489 -61.82 26.86 -46.68
#